data_1e1f53ce61fa6af867c8bf19cb689c64
#
_entry.id   1e1f53ce61fa6af867c8bf19cb689c64
#
_cell.length_a   1.000
_cell.length_b   1.000
_cell.length_c   1.000
_cell.angle_alpha   90.00
_cell.angle_beta   90.00
_cell.angle_gamma   90.00
#
_symmetry.space_group_name_H-M   'P 1'
#
loop_
_entity.id
_entity.type
_entity.pdbx_description
1 polymer ?
#
loop_
_entity_poly.entity_id
_entity_poly.type
_entity_poly.pdbx_seq_one_letter_code
_entity_poly.pdbx_strand_id
1 'polypeptide(L)'
;MKIWEDERQCYIRAAMEKNSEAENEALKAQLDAIDWSVLEQIERKETVNERGVFAPLEAVETEEIERRRDEFRELGIKAIREGKVGAVLLAGGQGTRLGLDRPKGTLNIGIHRELFLFQQLIRNLMDVTDEAGAYVPLYIMTSNINHDDTQAFFEEHSYFGYPKEYVKFFVQEMEPACDHQGRVYMESRTRVAMSPNGNGGWFGSMVNAGLLSDIRSHGIEWINVFAVDNCLQRIADPLFIGATIAYGCESGAKVVRKAAPDEKVGVLCTEDGKPSIAEYYEMTEEMATARKANGDLLYGFGVILNYVFSEKRLEEIADAHMPIHVVEKKIPYMDESGSLVKPDAPNGYK
;
A
#
# COMPACT_ATOMS: atom_id res chain seq x y z
N MET A 1 27.76 -14.03 6.74
CA MET A 1 28.09 -13.26 7.97
C MET A 1 26.77 -12.76 8.54
N LYS A 2 26.56 -12.92 9.85
CA LYS A 2 25.35 -12.39 10.48
C LYS A 2 25.44 -10.88 10.61
N ILE A 3 24.33 -10.16 10.52
CA ILE A 3 24.30 -8.69 10.54
C ILE A 3 24.95 -8.09 11.79
N TRP A 4 24.82 -8.76 12.93
CA TRP A 4 25.45 -8.31 14.20
C TRP A 4 26.94 -8.60 14.31
N GLU A 5 27.51 -9.36 13.37
CA GLU A 5 28.94 -9.61 13.24
C GLU A 5 29.62 -8.56 12.36
N ASP A 6 28.87 -7.78 11.60
CA ASP A 6 29.37 -6.70 10.79
C ASP A 6 29.84 -5.52 11.69
N GLU A 7 31.11 -5.18 11.58
CA GLU A 7 31.71 -4.10 12.38
C GLU A 7 31.08 -2.72 12.11
N ARG A 8 30.47 -2.55 10.96
CA ARG A 8 29.76 -1.32 10.58
C ARG A 8 28.50 -1.10 11.40
N GLN A 9 27.86 -2.17 11.91
CA GLN A 9 26.58 -2.11 12.63
C GLN A 9 26.78 -1.70 14.10
N CYS A 10 27.30 -0.50 14.31
CA CYS A 10 27.70 0.00 15.62
C CYS A 10 26.53 0.10 16.62
N TYR A 11 25.33 0.46 16.18
CA TYR A 11 24.15 0.57 17.07
C TYR A 11 23.69 -0.79 17.59
N ILE A 12 23.65 -1.82 16.73
CA ILE A 12 23.32 -3.19 17.13
C ILE A 12 24.35 -3.71 18.13
N ARG A 13 25.64 -3.55 17.82
CA ARG A 13 26.74 -4.04 18.68
C ARG A 13 26.75 -3.37 20.04
N ALA A 14 26.60 -2.02 20.10
CA ALA A 14 26.52 -1.28 21.35
C ALA A 14 25.31 -1.69 22.20
N ALA A 15 24.19 -2.04 21.57
CA ALA A 15 23.05 -2.59 22.27
C ALA A 15 23.38 -3.97 22.86
N MET A 16 23.93 -4.87 22.07
CA MET A 16 24.28 -6.25 22.50
C MET A 16 25.33 -6.28 23.62
N GLU A 17 26.27 -5.35 23.66
CA GLU A 17 27.24 -5.23 24.76
C GLU A 17 26.62 -4.88 26.11
N LYS A 18 25.45 -4.22 26.11
CA LYS A 18 24.74 -3.77 27.30
C LYS A 18 23.60 -4.68 27.73
N ASN A 19 23.21 -5.62 26.87
CA ASN A 19 22.12 -6.55 27.09
C ASN A 19 22.58 -7.76 27.91
N SER A 20 21.63 -8.40 28.59
CA SER A 20 21.78 -9.75 29.11
C SER A 20 21.82 -10.78 27.99
N GLU A 21 22.25 -12.02 28.30
CA GLU A 21 22.28 -13.12 27.35
C GLU A 21 20.86 -13.40 26.77
N ALA A 22 19.82 -13.40 27.58
CA ALA A 22 18.44 -13.64 27.16
C ALA A 22 17.93 -12.51 26.23
N GLU A 23 18.27 -11.25 26.52
CA GLU A 23 17.94 -10.09 25.66
C GLU A 23 18.66 -10.19 24.31
N ASN A 24 19.91 -10.63 24.30
CA ASN A 24 20.67 -10.84 23.08
C ASN A 24 20.12 -11.97 22.23
N GLU A 25 19.69 -13.09 22.82
CA GLU A 25 19.03 -14.16 22.08
C GLU A 25 17.71 -13.70 21.44
N ALA A 26 16.91 -12.92 22.16
CA ALA A 26 15.69 -12.33 21.62
C ALA A 26 15.98 -11.34 20.47
N LEU A 27 17.00 -10.50 20.61
CA LEU A 27 17.43 -9.57 19.57
C LEU A 27 17.97 -10.30 18.33
N LYS A 28 18.78 -11.35 18.50
CA LYS A 28 19.27 -12.17 17.40
C LYS A 28 18.14 -12.86 16.64
N ALA A 29 17.14 -13.37 17.35
CA ALA A 29 15.94 -13.96 16.71
C ALA A 29 15.19 -12.93 15.86
N GLN A 30 15.05 -11.69 16.34
CA GLN A 30 14.49 -10.60 15.55
C GLN A 30 15.34 -10.28 14.32
N LEU A 31 16.67 -10.18 14.49
CA LEU A 31 17.60 -9.88 13.40
C LEU A 31 17.64 -11.00 12.34
N ASP A 32 17.49 -12.26 12.75
CA ASP A 32 17.43 -13.40 11.82
C ASP A 32 16.11 -13.47 11.02
N ALA A 33 15.06 -12.83 11.51
CA ALA A 33 13.77 -12.77 10.82
C ALA A 33 13.66 -11.64 9.78
N ILE A 34 14.62 -10.72 9.73
CA ILE A 34 14.63 -9.57 8.81
C ILE A 34 15.27 -9.97 7.48
N ASP A 35 14.64 -9.59 6.37
CA ASP A 35 15.26 -9.65 5.04
C ASP A 35 16.28 -8.51 4.87
N TRP A 36 17.56 -8.85 4.84
CA TRP A 36 18.63 -7.88 4.72
C TRP A 36 18.97 -7.50 3.28
N SER A 37 18.32 -8.09 2.28
CA SER A 37 18.52 -7.73 0.86
C SER A 37 18.22 -6.26 0.58
N VAL A 38 17.30 -5.67 1.38
CA VAL A 38 16.96 -4.24 1.36
C VAL A 38 18.18 -3.36 1.63
N LEU A 39 19.01 -3.69 2.62
CA LEU A 39 20.24 -2.93 2.90
C LEU A 39 21.27 -3.07 1.78
N GLU A 40 21.38 -4.25 1.19
CA GLU A 40 22.28 -4.47 0.04
C GLU A 40 21.86 -3.61 -1.16
N GLN A 41 20.58 -3.46 -1.42
CA GLN A 41 20.06 -2.59 -2.48
C GLN A 41 20.38 -1.11 -2.20
N ILE A 42 20.23 -0.66 -0.94
CA ILE A 42 20.59 0.69 -0.52
C ILE A 42 22.10 0.93 -0.70
N GLU A 43 22.95 -0.01 -0.27
CA GLU A 43 24.40 0.09 -0.38
C GLU A 43 24.88 0.13 -1.83
N ARG A 44 24.27 -0.67 -2.71
CA ARG A 44 24.60 -0.69 -4.15
C ARG A 44 24.11 0.54 -4.88
N LYS A 45 23.39 1.45 -4.22
CA LYS A 45 22.66 2.55 -4.85
C LYS A 45 21.72 2.08 -5.98
N GLU A 46 21.31 0.82 -5.92
CA GLU A 46 20.28 0.25 -6.79
C GLU A 46 18.88 0.79 -6.44
N THR A 47 18.83 1.75 -5.53
CA THR A 47 17.65 2.56 -5.30
C THR A 47 17.31 3.28 -6.59
N VAL A 48 16.08 3.16 -7.02
CA VAL A 48 15.54 3.70 -8.27
C VAL A 48 15.72 5.22 -8.33
N ASN A 49 16.93 5.68 -8.62
CA ASN A 49 17.20 7.09 -8.85
C ASN A 49 17.42 7.39 -10.34
N GLU A 50 17.51 6.36 -11.18
CA GLU A 50 17.51 6.54 -12.63
C GLU A 50 16.19 6.03 -13.18
N ARG A 51 15.19 6.93 -13.16
CA ARG A 51 13.93 6.67 -13.83
C ARG A 51 14.14 6.67 -15.34
N GLY A 52 13.38 5.82 -16.02
CA GLY A 52 13.35 5.79 -17.47
C GLY A 52 12.72 7.02 -18.09
N VAL A 53 12.53 7.00 -19.40
CA VAL A 53 11.87 8.09 -20.13
C VAL A 53 10.37 8.01 -19.93
N PHE A 54 9.82 9.04 -19.30
CA PHE A 54 8.38 9.18 -19.14
C PHE A 54 7.70 9.64 -20.43
N ALA A 55 6.56 9.03 -20.75
CA ALA A 55 5.66 9.50 -21.79
C ALA A 55 4.20 9.49 -21.28
N PRO A 56 3.33 10.36 -21.80
CA PRO A 56 1.94 10.42 -21.40
C PRO A 56 1.21 9.13 -21.77
N LEU A 57 0.27 8.71 -20.92
CA LEU A 57 -0.59 7.57 -21.15
C LEU A 57 -2.05 8.04 -21.28
N GLU A 58 -2.74 7.55 -22.30
CA GLU A 58 -4.17 7.80 -22.47
C GLU A 58 -4.98 6.88 -21.55
N ALA A 59 -6.09 7.40 -21.03
CA ALA A 59 -7.04 6.65 -20.23
C ALA A 59 -8.35 6.42 -20.99
N VAL A 60 -9.13 5.45 -20.54
CA VAL A 60 -10.52 5.29 -20.99
C VAL A 60 -11.35 6.43 -20.37
N GLU A 61 -11.84 7.31 -21.21
CA GLU A 61 -12.56 8.51 -20.80
C GLU A 61 -14.04 8.22 -20.45
N THR A 62 -14.65 9.15 -19.76
CA THR A 62 -16.04 9.02 -19.27
C THR A 62 -17.03 8.73 -20.40
N GLU A 63 -16.86 9.34 -21.56
CA GLU A 63 -17.73 9.16 -22.74
C GLU A 63 -17.69 7.70 -23.24
N GLU A 64 -16.51 7.10 -23.26
CA GLU A 64 -16.34 5.71 -23.65
C GLU A 64 -16.92 4.76 -22.60
N ILE A 65 -16.71 5.08 -21.32
CA ILE A 65 -17.27 4.31 -20.19
C ILE A 65 -18.81 4.33 -20.28
N GLU A 66 -19.42 5.49 -20.51
CA GLU A 66 -20.88 5.59 -20.62
C GLU A 66 -21.41 4.88 -21.87
N ARG A 67 -20.71 4.95 -22.98
CA ARG A 67 -21.09 4.28 -24.24
C ARG A 67 -21.09 2.75 -24.09
N ARG A 68 -20.18 2.18 -23.29
CA ARG A 68 -20.03 0.73 -23.07
C ARG A 68 -20.47 0.31 -21.65
N ARG A 69 -21.25 1.16 -20.99
CA ARG A 69 -21.61 0.98 -19.58
C ARG A 69 -22.25 -0.40 -19.31
N ASP A 70 -23.20 -0.80 -20.13
CA ASP A 70 -23.92 -2.06 -19.94
C ASP A 70 -23.01 -3.27 -20.13
N GLU A 71 -22.15 -3.24 -21.16
CA GLU A 71 -21.14 -4.28 -21.40
C GLU A 71 -20.19 -4.43 -20.21
N PHE A 72 -19.59 -3.34 -19.76
CA PHE A 72 -18.66 -3.35 -18.64
C PHE A 72 -19.35 -3.82 -17.35
N ARG A 73 -20.55 -3.30 -17.09
CA ARG A 73 -21.31 -3.70 -15.91
C ARG A 73 -21.66 -5.17 -15.91
N GLU A 74 -22.09 -5.73 -17.04
CA GLU A 74 -22.44 -7.15 -17.17
C GLU A 74 -21.22 -8.04 -16.91
N LEU A 75 -20.06 -7.74 -17.50
CA LEU A 75 -18.81 -8.47 -17.27
C LEU A 75 -18.36 -8.42 -15.81
N GLY A 76 -18.39 -7.24 -15.19
CA GLY A 76 -17.98 -7.09 -13.79
C GLY A 76 -18.94 -7.77 -12.82
N ILE A 77 -20.25 -7.63 -12.99
CA ILE A 77 -21.26 -8.31 -12.18
C ILE A 77 -21.15 -9.84 -12.33
N LYS A 78 -20.90 -10.32 -13.54
CA LYS A 78 -20.65 -11.74 -13.77
C LYS A 78 -19.42 -12.23 -12.99
N ALA A 79 -18.30 -11.52 -13.07
CA ALA A 79 -17.07 -11.88 -12.34
C ALA A 79 -17.29 -11.91 -10.82
N ILE A 80 -18.03 -10.94 -10.27
CA ILE A 80 -18.36 -10.90 -8.84
C ILE A 80 -19.26 -12.07 -8.46
N ARG A 81 -20.33 -12.31 -9.23
CA ARG A 81 -21.28 -13.40 -8.98
C ARG A 81 -20.66 -14.79 -9.06
N GLU A 82 -19.64 -14.97 -9.91
CA GLU A 82 -18.87 -16.20 -10.03
C GLU A 82 -17.82 -16.36 -8.92
N GLY A 83 -17.72 -15.42 -7.96
CA GLY A 83 -16.74 -15.44 -6.86
C GLY A 83 -15.31 -15.12 -7.28
N LYS A 84 -15.12 -14.56 -8.48
CA LYS A 84 -13.79 -14.30 -9.06
C LYS A 84 -13.15 -13.00 -8.62
N VAL A 85 -13.79 -12.25 -7.73
CA VAL A 85 -13.33 -10.94 -7.29
C VAL A 85 -13.07 -10.92 -5.80
N GLY A 86 -11.88 -10.46 -5.40
CA GLY A 86 -11.52 -10.11 -4.03
C GLY A 86 -11.23 -8.62 -3.89
N ALA A 87 -11.26 -8.11 -2.67
CA ALA A 87 -10.99 -6.72 -2.35
C ALA A 87 -9.93 -6.61 -1.26
N VAL A 88 -8.96 -5.70 -1.41
CA VAL A 88 -7.90 -5.44 -0.43
C VAL A 88 -7.97 -3.99 0.01
N LEU A 89 -8.24 -3.77 1.29
CA LEU A 89 -8.23 -2.47 1.93
C LEU A 89 -6.87 -2.20 2.59
N LEU A 90 -6.17 -1.16 2.14
CA LEU A 90 -4.93 -0.69 2.76
C LEU A 90 -5.24 0.25 3.91
N ALA A 91 -5.11 -0.23 5.16
CA ALA A 91 -5.50 0.45 6.39
C ALA A 91 -4.40 0.46 7.47
N GLY A 92 -3.12 0.35 7.09
CA GLY A 92 -1.98 0.36 8.02
C GLY A 92 -1.70 1.73 8.67
N GLY A 93 -2.32 2.80 8.19
CA GLY A 93 -2.09 4.17 8.66
C GLY A 93 -2.77 4.50 9.98
N GLN A 94 -2.04 5.24 10.84
CA GLN A 94 -2.59 5.90 12.03
C GLN A 94 -3.23 7.23 11.65
N GLY A 95 -4.24 7.65 12.41
CA GLY A 95 -4.93 8.92 12.21
C GLY A 95 -4.22 10.16 12.77
N THR A 96 -2.92 10.10 13.07
CA THR A 96 -2.19 11.16 13.78
C THR A 96 -2.27 12.52 13.12
N ARG A 97 -2.24 12.59 11.78
CA ARG A 97 -2.42 13.85 11.03
C ARG A 97 -3.85 14.42 11.16
N LEU A 98 -4.79 13.59 11.56
CA LEU A 98 -6.20 13.94 11.79
C LEU A 98 -6.50 14.15 13.29
N GLY A 99 -5.45 14.15 14.14
CA GLY A 99 -5.58 14.28 15.59
C GLY A 99 -6.12 13.04 16.30
N LEU A 100 -6.00 11.84 15.67
CA LEU A 100 -6.45 10.58 16.25
C LEU A 100 -5.25 9.76 16.73
N ASP A 101 -5.34 9.21 17.94
CA ASP A 101 -4.44 8.16 18.45
C ASP A 101 -5.00 6.75 18.17
N ARG A 102 -5.68 6.58 17.04
CA ARG A 102 -6.40 5.38 16.64
C ARG A 102 -6.22 5.11 15.14
N PRO A 103 -6.57 3.89 14.66
CA PRO A 103 -6.58 3.59 13.23
C PRO A 103 -7.39 4.63 12.45
N LYS A 104 -6.87 5.08 11.31
CA LYS A 104 -7.51 6.14 10.50
C LYS A 104 -8.97 5.82 10.13
N GLY A 105 -9.27 4.56 9.86
CA GLY A 105 -10.62 4.09 9.51
C GLY A 105 -11.68 4.27 10.61
N THR A 106 -11.25 4.51 11.86
CA THR A 106 -12.16 4.78 13.00
C THR A 106 -12.60 6.25 13.07
N LEU A 107 -12.11 7.13 12.15
CA LEU A 107 -12.53 8.51 12.10
C LEU A 107 -14.03 8.62 11.88
N ASN A 108 -14.71 9.31 12.80
CA ASN A 108 -16.10 9.68 12.63
C ASN A 108 -16.21 10.89 11.70
N ILE A 109 -16.80 10.69 10.52
CA ILE A 109 -17.03 11.71 9.49
C ILE A 109 -18.49 12.19 9.47
N GLY A 110 -19.33 11.67 10.37
CA GLY A 110 -20.74 12.02 10.43
C GLY A 110 -20.96 13.40 11.05
N ILE A 111 -21.94 14.15 10.51
CA ILE A 111 -22.32 15.47 11.03
C ILE A 111 -23.54 15.35 11.97
N HIS A 112 -24.54 14.58 11.58
CA HIS A 112 -25.81 14.44 12.33
C HIS A 112 -25.95 13.09 13.03
N ARG A 113 -25.10 12.13 12.68
CA ARG A 113 -25.05 10.80 13.28
C ARG A 113 -23.64 10.28 13.18
N GLU A 114 -23.27 9.30 13.97
CA GLU A 114 -22.00 8.60 13.80
C GLU A 114 -21.95 7.92 12.43
N LEU A 115 -20.82 8.13 11.75
CA LEU A 115 -20.48 7.49 10.49
C LEU A 115 -18.96 7.38 10.41
N PHE A 116 -18.44 6.19 10.54
CA PHE A 116 -17.00 5.96 10.50
C PHE A 116 -16.50 5.72 9.07
N LEU A 117 -15.23 6.02 8.78
CA LEU A 117 -14.63 5.75 7.48
C LEU A 117 -14.76 4.26 7.09
N PHE A 118 -14.41 3.34 8.01
CA PHE A 118 -14.62 1.91 7.77
C PHE A 118 -16.07 1.57 7.46
N GLN A 119 -17.02 2.12 8.21
CA GLN A 119 -18.45 1.90 7.98
C GLN A 119 -18.87 2.36 6.58
N GLN A 120 -18.38 3.51 6.12
CA GLN A 120 -18.71 4.02 4.79
C GLN A 120 -18.13 3.13 3.70
N LEU A 121 -16.87 2.67 3.86
CA LEU A 121 -16.25 1.77 2.91
C LEU A 121 -16.98 0.42 2.83
N ILE A 122 -17.36 -0.15 3.97
CA ILE A 122 -18.16 -1.39 3.99
C ILE A 122 -19.51 -1.19 3.31
N ARG A 123 -20.20 -0.08 3.52
CA ARG A 123 -21.45 0.24 2.81
C ARG A 123 -21.26 0.30 1.30
N ASN A 124 -20.18 0.96 0.84
CA ASN A 124 -19.88 1.02 -0.59
C ASN A 124 -19.62 -0.38 -1.20
N LEU A 125 -19.07 -1.29 -0.41
CA LEU A 125 -18.89 -2.68 -0.83
C LEU A 125 -20.23 -3.43 -0.81
N MET A 126 -21.05 -3.25 0.22
CA MET A 126 -22.39 -3.88 0.33
C MET A 126 -23.29 -3.50 -0.84
N ASP A 127 -23.30 -2.23 -1.26
CA ASP A 127 -24.07 -1.78 -2.43
C ASP A 127 -23.70 -2.58 -3.69
N VAL A 128 -22.45 -2.99 -3.84
CA VAL A 128 -21.98 -3.81 -4.96
C VAL A 128 -22.36 -5.28 -4.78
N THR A 129 -22.22 -5.82 -3.56
CA THR A 129 -22.59 -7.22 -3.28
C THR A 129 -24.07 -7.46 -3.38
N ASP A 130 -24.91 -6.49 -2.99
CA ASP A 130 -26.37 -6.52 -3.15
C ASP A 130 -26.76 -6.51 -4.64
N GLU A 131 -26.11 -5.66 -5.44
CA GLU A 131 -26.32 -5.59 -6.89
C GLU A 131 -25.91 -6.90 -7.58
N ALA A 132 -24.78 -7.51 -7.17
CA ALA A 132 -24.29 -8.76 -7.76
C ALA A 132 -25.03 -9.99 -7.23
N GLY A 133 -25.59 -9.94 -6.02
CA GLY A 133 -26.17 -11.08 -5.31
C GLY A 133 -25.10 -12.08 -4.82
N ALA A 134 -23.88 -11.59 -4.55
CA ALA A 134 -22.75 -12.40 -4.07
C ALA A 134 -21.80 -11.55 -3.22
N TYR A 135 -21.26 -12.11 -2.15
CA TYR A 135 -20.26 -11.43 -1.33
C TYR A 135 -18.86 -11.48 -1.96
N VAL A 136 -18.08 -10.43 -1.70
CA VAL A 136 -16.69 -10.30 -2.14
C VAL A 136 -15.77 -10.50 -0.94
N PRO A 137 -14.82 -11.45 -0.93
CA PRO A 137 -13.84 -11.55 0.14
C PRO A 137 -13.07 -10.25 0.32
N LEU A 138 -13.01 -9.74 1.55
CA LEU A 138 -12.35 -8.50 1.92
C LEU A 138 -11.14 -8.79 2.81
N TYR A 139 -9.97 -8.40 2.34
CA TYR A 139 -8.71 -8.52 3.05
C TYR A 139 -8.26 -7.14 3.53
N ILE A 140 -8.04 -6.98 4.83
CA ILE A 140 -7.71 -5.69 5.44
C ILE A 140 -6.26 -5.71 5.89
N MET A 141 -5.42 -4.96 5.19
CA MET A 141 -4.03 -4.74 5.58
C MET A 141 -3.96 -3.71 6.70
N THR A 142 -3.38 -4.11 7.81
CA THR A 142 -3.13 -3.29 9.00
C THR A 142 -1.62 -3.10 9.21
N SER A 143 -1.24 -2.42 10.28
CA SER A 143 0.15 -2.34 10.75
C SER A 143 0.28 -2.94 12.14
N ASN A 144 1.51 -3.23 12.57
CA ASN A 144 1.80 -3.72 13.92
C ASN A 144 1.21 -2.83 15.03
N ILE A 145 1.04 -1.53 14.73
CA ILE A 145 0.58 -0.53 15.71
C ILE A 145 -0.94 -0.53 15.82
N ASN A 146 -1.67 -0.86 14.73
CA ASN A 146 -3.11 -0.67 14.68
C ASN A 146 -3.91 -1.95 14.40
N HIS A 147 -3.24 -3.12 14.36
CA HIS A 147 -3.87 -4.39 14.02
C HIS A 147 -4.99 -4.76 15.01
N ASP A 148 -4.64 -4.84 16.28
CA ASP A 148 -5.57 -5.25 17.34
C ASP A 148 -6.72 -4.25 17.49
N ASP A 149 -6.42 -2.95 17.46
CA ASP A 149 -7.43 -1.90 17.54
C ASP A 149 -8.38 -1.93 16.34
N THR A 150 -7.86 -2.23 15.14
CA THR A 150 -8.70 -2.33 13.94
C THR A 150 -9.61 -3.54 14.01
N GLN A 151 -9.11 -4.70 14.42
CA GLN A 151 -9.92 -5.91 14.60
C GLN A 151 -11.00 -5.69 15.67
N ALA A 152 -10.61 -5.17 16.83
CA ALA A 152 -11.54 -4.88 17.91
C ALA A 152 -12.65 -3.91 17.47
N PHE A 153 -12.30 -2.91 16.68
CA PHE A 153 -13.27 -1.94 16.15
C PHE A 153 -14.28 -2.60 15.19
N PHE A 154 -13.83 -3.49 14.31
CA PHE A 154 -14.73 -4.24 13.44
C PHE A 154 -15.64 -5.18 14.25
N GLU A 155 -15.12 -5.85 15.28
CA GLU A 155 -15.90 -6.73 16.16
C GLU A 155 -16.95 -5.95 16.95
N GLU A 156 -16.57 -4.83 17.57
CA GLU A 156 -17.46 -3.93 18.31
C GLU A 156 -18.64 -3.46 17.48
N HIS A 157 -18.40 -3.21 16.17
CA HIS A 157 -19.43 -2.74 15.25
C HIS A 157 -20.05 -3.86 14.40
N SER A 158 -19.89 -5.14 14.81
CA SER A 158 -20.43 -6.31 14.12
C SER A 158 -20.13 -6.28 12.62
N TYR A 159 -18.87 -5.96 12.27
CA TYR A 159 -18.37 -5.83 10.88
C TYR A 159 -19.24 -4.90 10.01
N PHE A 160 -19.95 -3.95 10.62
CA PHE A 160 -20.88 -3.03 9.96
C PHE A 160 -21.96 -3.73 9.15
N GLY A 161 -22.30 -4.99 9.50
CA GLY A 161 -23.29 -5.82 8.81
C GLY A 161 -22.72 -6.66 7.68
N TYR A 162 -21.41 -6.58 7.37
CA TYR A 162 -20.77 -7.49 6.42
C TYR A 162 -20.48 -8.85 7.07
N PRO A 163 -20.66 -9.99 6.38
CA PRO A 163 -20.44 -11.30 7.00
C PRO A 163 -18.97 -11.48 7.41
N LYS A 164 -18.74 -11.80 8.68
CA LYS A 164 -17.40 -11.93 9.28
C LYS A 164 -16.51 -12.94 8.54
N GLU A 165 -17.08 -14.03 8.05
CA GLU A 165 -16.38 -15.09 7.33
C GLU A 165 -15.72 -14.61 6.03
N TYR A 166 -16.23 -13.52 5.44
CA TYR A 166 -15.66 -12.89 4.25
C TYR A 166 -14.58 -11.83 4.57
N VAL A 167 -14.29 -11.55 5.86
CA VAL A 167 -13.31 -10.54 6.25
C VAL A 167 -12.08 -11.19 6.87
N LYS A 168 -10.91 -10.90 6.32
CA LYS A 168 -9.61 -11.35 6.83
C LYS A 168 -8.73 -10.15 7.10
N PHE A 169 -7.90 -10.24 8.15
CA PHE A 169 -6.92 -9.22 8.47
C PHE A 169 -5.51 -9.76 8.30
N PHE A 170 -4.60 -8.92 7.85
CA PHE A 170 -3.18 -9.23 7.81
C PHE A 170 -2.35 -7.98 8.12
N VAL A 171 -1.13 -8.19 8.58
CA VAL A 171 -0.23 -7.10 8.95
C VAL A 171 0.73 -6.84 7.80
N GLN A 172 0.93 -5.58 7.45
CA GLN A 172 1.95 -5.18 6.47
C GLN A 172 3.35 -5.52 7.00
N GLU A 173 4.23 -5.91 6.11
CA GLU A 173 5.62 -6.15 6.44
C GLU A 173 6.33 -4.86 6.81
N MET A 174 7.41 -5.04 7.57
CA MET A 174 8.22 -3.97 8.12
C MET A 174 9.66 -4.15 7.65
N GLU A 175 10.27 -3.04 7.23
CA GLU A 175 11.68 -3.01 6.83
C GLU A 175 12.54 -2.30 7.87
N PRO A 176 13.81 -2.66 8.01
CA PRO A 176 14.70 -2.00 8.94
C PRO A 176 15.01 -0.58 8.49
N ALA A 177 14.91 0.36 9.42
CA ALA A 177 15.35 1.73 9.20
C ALA A 177 16.86 1.83 9.41
N CYS A 178 17.56 2.57 8.54
CA CYS A 178 19.01 2.72 8.61
C CYS A 178 19.44 4.18 8.38
N ASP A 179 20.68 4.49 8.75
CA ASP A 179 21.30 5.76 8.39
C ASP A 179 21.82 5.76 6.95
N HIS A 180 22.41 6.89 6.53
CA HIS A 180 22.94 7.06 5.18
C HIS A 180 24.17 6.17 4.85
N GLN A 181 24.73 5.47 5.84
CA GLN A 181 25.79 4.51 5.70
C GLN A 181 25.32 3.05 5.77
N GLY A 182 23.99 2.81 5.81
CA GLY A 182 23.41 1.47 5.93
C GLY A 182 23.52 0.89 7.34
N ARG A 183 23.81 1.71 8.37
CA ARG A 183 23.83 1.24 9.74
C ARG A 183 22.40 1.21 10.28
N VAL A 184 21.97 0.04 10.72
CA VAL A 184 20.61 -0.21 11.19
C VAL A 184 20.35 0.51 12.51
N TYR A 185 19.30 1.31 12.56
CA TYR A 185 18.89 1.98 13.77
C TYR A 185 18.24 1.03 14.77
N MET A 186 18.49 1.27 16.04
CA MET A 186 17.81 0.61 17.15
C MET A 186 16.72 1.52 17.73
N GLU A 187 15.52 0.99 17.91
CA GLU A 187 14.43 1.69 18.62
C GLU A 187 14.66 1.66 20.14
N SER A 188 15.18 0.52 20.62
CA SER A 188 15.61 0.31 22.01
C SER A 188 16.78 -0.67 22.04
N ARG A 189 17.33 -0.99 23.21
CA ARG A 189 18.41 -1.99 23.33
C ARG A 189 18.03 -3.37 22.83
N THR A 190 16.76 -3.70 22.78
CA THR A 190 16.25 -5.04 22.45
C THR A 190 15.40 -5.04 21.17
N ARG A 191 15.25 -3.90 20.49
CA ARG A 191 14.40 -3.77 19.31
C ARG A 191 15.05 -2.94 18.21
N VAL A 192 15.03 -3.47 17.00
CA VAL A 192 15.42 -2.77 15.78
C VAL A 192 14.37 -1.70 15.44
N ALA A 193 14.80 -0.55 14.97
CA ALA A 193 13.90 0.46 14.43
C ALA A 193 13.38 -0.01 13.07
N MET A 194 12.08 -0.32 13.03
CA MET A 194 11.40 -0.84 11.84
C MET A 194 10.45 0.19 11.26
N SER A 195 10.22 0.10 9.98
CA SER A 195 9.32 0.95 9.22
C SER A 195 8.41 0.13 8.32
N PRO A 196 7.14 0.50 8.15
CA PRO A 196 6.29 -0.12 7.14
C PRO A 196 6.94 -0.04 5.76
N ASN A 197 6.96 -1.17 5.02
CA ASN A 197 7.49 -1.19 3.65
C ASN A 197 6.57 -0.49 2.62
N GLY A 198 5.49 0.14 3.10
CA GLY A 198 4.58 0.96 2.31
C GLY A 198 3.49 0.16 1.59
N ASN A 199 2.70 0.90 0.80
CA ASN A 199 1.55 0.31 0.12
C ASN A 199 1.93 -0.68 -0.99
N GLY A 200 3.14 -0.58 -1.56
CA GLY A 200 3.60 -1.47 -2.63
C GLY A 200 3.78 -2.92 -2.18
N GLY A 201 4.14 -3.14 -0.92
CA GLY A 201 4.39 -4.47 -0.34
C GLY A 201 3.14 -5.25 0.08
N TRP A 202 1.93 -4.76 -0.24
CA TRP A 202 0.68 -5.36 0.25
C TRP A 202 0.52 -6.83 -0.16
N PHE A 203 0.90 -7.18 -1.40
CA PHE A 203 0.72 -8.55 -1.90
C PHE A 203 1.71 -9.51 -1.25
N GLY A 204 2.98 -9.13 -1.12
CA GLY A 204 3.98 -9.91 -0.38
C GLY A 204 3.57 -10.13 1.08
N SER A 205 3.12 -9.08 1.76
CA SER A 205 2.58 -9.18 3.13
C SER A 205 1.39 -10.14 3.24
N MET A 206 0.51 -10.14 2.23
CA MET A 206 -0.65 -11.03 2.15
C MET A 206 -0.24 -12.49 1.93
N VAL A 207 0.74 -12.73 1.04
CA VAL A 207 1.32 -14.05 0.79
C VAL A 207 1.99 -14.60 2.04
N ASN A 208 2.82 -13.80 2.72
CA ASN A 208 3.53 -14.19 3.94
C ASN A 208 2.58 -14.42 5.12
N ALA A 209 1.42 -13.77 5.12
CA ALA A 209 0.34 -14.05 6.07
C ALA A 209 -0.42 -15.37 5.74
N GLY A 210 -0.07 -16.10 4.68
CA GLY A 210 -0.68 -17.37 4.28
C GLY A 210 -2.03 -17.23 3.58
N LEU A 211 -2.43 -16.03 3.17
CA LEU A 211 -3.75 -15.75 2.59
C LEU A 211 -3.88 -16.14 1.12
N LEU A 212 -2.77 -16.47 0.44
CA LEU A 212 -2.82 -16.94 -0.95
C LEU A 212 -3.65 -18.21 -1.10
N SER A 213 -3.61 -19.11 -0.12
CA SER A 213 -4.46 -20.31 -0.09
C SER A 213 -5.95 -19.97 -0.01
N ASP A 214 -6.30 -18.92 0.72
CA ASP A 214 -7.69 -18.43 0.83
C ASP A 214 -8.17 -17.83 -0.50
N ILE A 215 -7.34 -16.99 -1.14
CA ILE A 215 -7.60 -16.44 -2.49
C ILE A 215 -7.89 -17.56 -3.49
N ARG A 216 -7.02 -18.58 -3.54
CA ARG A 216 -7.17 -19.72 -4.45
C ARG A 216 -8.40 -20.57 -4.14
N SER A 217 -8.71 -20.76 -2.84
CA SER A 217 -9.89 -21.55 -2.44
C SER A 217 -11.21 -20.91 -2.85
N HIS A 218 -11.26 -19.58 -2.92
CA HIS A 218 -12.40 -18.82 -3.43
C HIS A 218 -12.42 -18.72 -4.95
N GLY A 219 -11.35 -19.08 -5.66
CA GLY A 219 -11.24 -18.96 -7.11
C GLY A 219 -11.13 -17.50 -7.58
N ILE A 220 -10.54 -16.62 -6.76
CA ILE A 220 -10.37 -15.22 -7.07
C ILE A 220 -9.37 -15.06 -8.24
N GLU A 221 -9.80 -14.38 -9.29
CA GLU A 221 -9.00 -14.05 -10.47
C GLU A 221 -8.62 -12.55 -10.51
N TRP A 222 -9.39 -11.71 -9.84
CA TRP A 222 -9.24 -10.26 -9.84
C TRP A 222 -9.23 -9.70 -8.42
N ILE A 223 -8.27 -8.84 -8.12
CA ILE A 223 -8.14 -8.21 -6.81
C ILE A 223 -8.24 -6.70 -6.96
N ASN A 224 -9.27 -6.11 -6.35
CA ASN A 224 -9.41 -4.66 -6.25
C ASN A 224 -8.71 -4.14 -5.00
N VAL A 225 -7.68 -3.31 -5.17
CA VAL A 225 -6.88 -2.71 -4.08
C VAL A 225 -7.23 -1.24 -3.92
N PHE A 226 -7.46 -0.81 -2.69
CA PHE A 226 -7.87 0.57 -2.40
C PHE A 226 -7.42 1.01 -1.00
N ALA A 227 -7.34 2.33 -0.78
CA ALA A 227 -6.92 2.90 0.49
C ALA A 227 -8.11 3.37 1.34
N VAL A 228 -7.91 3.36 2.66
CA VAL A 228 -8.89 3.83 3.66
C VAL A 228 -9.22 5.32 3.54
N ASP A 229 -8.36 6.10 2.90
CA ASP A 229 -8.48 7.56 2.82
C ASP A 229 -9.61 8.06 1.93
N ASN A 230 -9.96 7.29 0.90
CA ASN A 230 -10.99 7.67 -0.07
C ASN A 230 -12.31 6.95 0.23
N CYS A 231 -13.14 7.54 1.08
CA CYS A 231 -14.44 6.98 1.45
C CYS A 231 -15.53 7.11 0.37
N LEU A 232 -15.27 7.83 -0.71
CA LEU A 232 -16.24 8.01 -1.81
C LEU A 232 -16.07 7.00 -2.94
N GLN A 233 -15.02 6.18 -2.89
CA GLN A 233 -14.77 5.19 -3.93
C GLN A 233 -15.77 4.03 -3.88
N ARG A 234 -16.15 3.53 -5.05
CA ARG A 234 -16.91 2.31 -5.19
C ARG A 234 -15.95 1.13 -5.21
N ILE A 235 -16.05 0.27 -4.20
CA ILE A 235 -15.19 -0.90 -4.01
C ILE A 235 -15.72 -2.05 -4.85
N ALA A 236 -14.83 -2.84 -5.45
CA ALA A 236 -15.18 -3.90 -6.39
C ALA A 236 -16.14 -3.43 -7.49
N ASP A 237 -15.97 -2.20 -7.96
CA ASP A 237 -16.85 -1.54 -8.92
C ASP A 237 -17.02 -2.38 -10.21
N PRO A 238 -18.23 -2.85 -10.52
CA PRO A 238 -18.47 -3.69 -11.69
C PRO A 238 -18.05 -3.04 -13.01
N LEU A 239 -18.22 -1.71 -13.14
CA LEU A 239 -17.79 -0.99 -14.34
C LEU A 239 -16.28 -1.04 -14.50
N PHE A 240 -15.54 -0.87 -13.42
CA PHE A 240 -14.08 -0.86 -13.45
C PHE A 240 -13.50 -2.25 -13.70
N ILE A 241 -14.00 -3.27 -12.99
CA ILE A 241 -13.60 -4.67 -13.20
C ILE A 241 -13.96 -5.11 -14.62
N GLY A 242 -15.18 -4.84 -15.06
CA GLY A 242 -15.64 -5.22 -16.39
C GLY A 242 -14.89 -4.50 -17.51
N ALA A 243 -14.55 -3.22 -17.34
CA ALA A 243 -13.69 -2.50 -18.30
C ALA A 243 -12.31 -3.16 -18.38
N THR A 244 -11.67 -3.47 -17.24
CA THR A 244 -10.37 -4.14 -17.20
C THR A 244 -10.41 -5.49 -17.96
N ILE A 245 -11.46 -6.27 -17.75
CA ILE A 245 -11.69 -7.54 -18.45
C ILE A 245 -11.94 -7.31 -19.95
N ALA A 246 -12.81 -6.37 -20.32
CA ALA A 246 -13.19 -6.09 -21.71
C ALA A 246 -12.01 -5.62 -22.56
N TYR A 247 -11.09 -4.89 -21.98
CA TYR A 247 -9.85 -4.47 -22.65
C TYR A 247 -8.74 -5.54 -22.63
N GLY A 248 -8.96 -6.68 -21.97
CA GLY A 248 -7.96 -7.74 -21.85
C GLY A 248 -6.70 -7.31 -21.08
N CYS A 249 -6.86 -6.36 -20.16
CA CYS A 249 -5.75 -5.85 -19.36
C CYS A 249 -5.53 -6.73 -18.11
N GLU A 250 -4.29 -6.92 -17.71
CA GLU A 250 -3.93 -7.64 -16.48
C GLU A 250 -3.99 -6.73 -15.25
N SER A 251 -4.04 -5.42 -15.46
CA SER A 251 -4.21 -4.41 -14.41
C SER A 251 -4.99 -3.20 -14.90
N GLY A 252 -5.66 -2.52 -13.97
CA GLY A 252 -6.35 -1.26 -14.23
C GLY A 252 -6.13 -0.30 -13.07
N ALA A 253 -6.19 1.01 -13.35
CA ALA A 253 -6.13 2.07 -12.36
C ALA A 253 -7.30 3.03 -12.54
N LYS A 254 -8.01 3.37 -11.46
CA LYS A 254 -8.90 4.53 -11.47
C LYS A 254 -8.08 5.79 -11.33
N VAL A 255 -8.36 6.75 -12.19
CA VAL A 255 -7.67 8.04 -12.22
C VAL A 255 -8.68 9.19 -12.20
N VAL A 256 -8.20 10.35 -11.78
CA VAL A 256 -8.94 11.60 -11.82
C VAL A 256 -8.15 12.62 -12.65
N ARG A 257 -8.85 13.53 -13.33
CA ARG A 257 -8.17 14.62 -14.00
C ARG A 257 -7.58 15.58 -12.96
N LYS A 258 -6.30 15.91 -13.11
CA LYS A 258 -5.67 16.96 -12.30
C LYS A 258 -6.39 18.29 -12.50
N ALA A 259 -6.66 18.97 -11.40
CA ALA A 259 -7.28 20.29 -11.41
C ALA A 259 -6.27 21.38 -11.79
N ALA A 260 -4.98 21.21 -11.44
CA ALA A 260 -3.92 22.17 -11.71
C ALA A 260 -2.56 21.46 -11.94
N PRO A 261 -1.62 22.10 -12.65
CA PRO A 261 -0.29 21.55 -12.90
C PRO A 261 0.49 21.20 -11.62
N ASP A 262 0.33 21.98 -10.56
CA ASP A 262 1.03 21.89 -9.27
C ASP A 262 0.32 20.98 -8.25
N GLU A 263 -0.77 20.32 -8.65
CA GLU A 263 -1.46 19.35 -7.78
C GLU A 263 -0.53 18.19 -7.42
N LYS A 264 -0.36 17.96 -6.11
CA LYS A 264 0.57 16.97 -5.54
C LYS A 264 -0.04 15.57 -5.55
N VAL A 265 -0.09 14.97 -6.71
CA VAL A 265 -0.60 13.62 -6.95
C VAL A 265 0.31 12.89 -7.94
N GLY A 266 0.52 11.58 -7.72
CA GLY A 266 1.20 10.73 -8.71
C GLY A 266 0.39 10.66 -10.00
N VAL A 267 1.07 10.65 -11.14
CA VAL A 267 0.45 10.72 -12.47
C VAL A 267 0.67 9.41 -13.23
N LEU A 268 -0.40 8.88 -13.79
CA LEU A 268 -0.32 7.73 -14.68
C LEU A 268 0.40 8.10 -15.99
N CYS A 269 1.42 7.34 -16.33
CA CYS A 269 2.26 7.54 -17.50
C CYS A 269 2.81 6.21 -18.02
N THR A 270 3.61 6.25 -19.06
CA THR A 270 4.53 5.16 -19.38
C THR A 270 5.95 5.56 -19.01
N GLU A 271 6.75 4.58 -18.67
CA GLU A 271 8.18 4.67 -18.44
C GLU A 271 8.86 3.61 -19.31
N ASP A 272 9.69 4.03 -20.24
CA ASP A 272 10.28 3.16 -21.27
C ASP A 272 9.23 2.29 -22.00
N GLY A 273 8.04 2.88 -22.26
CA GLY A 273 6.93 2.23 -22.94
C GLY A 273 6.09 1.28 -22.09
N LYS A 274 6.39 1.13 -20.79
CA LYS A 274 5.59 0.33 -19.85
C LYS A 274 4.73 1.21 -18.96
N PRO A 275 3.51 0.80 -18.57
CA PRO A 275 2.70 1.54 -17.61
C PRO A 275 3.45 1.81 -16.31
N SER A 276 3.44 3.05 -15.87
CA SER A 276 4.13 3.49 -14.65
C SER A 276 3.38 4.67 -14.01
N ILE A 277 3.85 5.08 -12.83
CA ILE A 277 3.38 6.26 -12.13
C ILE A 277 4.58 7.16 -11.89
N ALA A 278 4.51 8.41 -12.37
CA ALA A 278 5.47 9.44 -12.00
C ALA A 278 4.92 10.19 -10.79
N GLU A 279 5.66 10.18 -9.69
CA GLU A 279 5.31 10.96 -8.51
C GLU A 279 5.49 12.46 -8.79
N TYR A 280 4.71 13.30 -8.12
CA TYR A 280 4.71 14.75 -8.36
C TYR A 280 6.09 15.40 -8.20
N TYR A 281 6.97 14.84 -7.38
CA TYR A 281 8.35 15.30 -7.18
C TYR A 281 9.35 14.76 -8.22
N GLU A 282 8.95 13.80 -9.04
CA GLU A 282 9.73 13.26 -10.16
C GLU A 282 9.41 13.99 -11.47
N MET A 283 8.30 14.73 -11.52
CA MET A 283 7.87 15.47 -12.70
C MET A 283 8.69 16.74 -12.86
N THR A 284 9.20 16.96 -14.07
CA THR A 284 9.79 18.26 -14.45
C THR A 284 8.70 19.31 -14.61
N GLU A 285 9.07 20.60 -14.55
CA GLU A 285 8.12 21.70 -14.81
C GLU A 285 7.50 21.60 -16.21
N GLU A 286 8.30 21.19 -17.20
CA GLU A 286 7.83 20.95 -18.57
C GLU A 286 6.75 19.87 -18.63
N MET A 287 6.96 18.72 -17.97
CA MET A 287 5.97 17.64 -17.89
C MET A 287 4.69 18.10 -17.16
N ALA A 288 4.85 18.81 -16.05
CA ALA A 288 3.72 19.24 -15.22
C ALA A 288 2.82 20.25 -15.96
N THR A 289 3.39 21.09 -16.82
CA THR A 289 2.67 22.17 -17.53
C THR A 289 2.29 21.85 -18.97
N ALA A 290 2.82 20.76 -19.54
CA ALA A 290 2.54 20.35 -20.92
C ALA A 290 1.05 20.13 -21.16
N ARG A 291 0.55 20.58 -22.33
CA ARG A 291 -0.87 20.51 -22.66
C ARG A 291 -1.10 19.85 -24.02
N LYS A 292 -2.24 19.18 -24.12
CA LYS A 292 -2.82 18.68 -25.37
C LYS A 292 -3.37 19.87 -26.21
N ALA A 293 -3.70 19.62 -27.50
CA ALA A 293 -4.29 20.63 -28.38
C ALA A 293 -5.63 21.17 -27.86
N ASN A 294 -6.38 20.40 -27.09
CA ASN A 294 -7.64 20.79 -26.46
C ASN A 294 -7.47 21.62 -25.17
N GLY A 295 -6.22 21.85 -24.71
CA GLY A 295 -5.90 22.60 -23.50
C GLY A 295 -5.78 21.77 -22.23
N ASP A 296 -6.13 20.49 -22.25
CA ASP A 296 -5.96 19.57 -21.11
C ASP A 296 -4.48 19.34 -20.81
N LEU A 297 -4.16 19.03 -19.55
CA LEU A 297 -2.81 18.62 -19.18
C LEU A 297 -2.44 17.31 -19.90
N LEU A 298 -1.23 17.26 -20.46
CA LEU A 298 -0.72 16.08 -21.16
C LEU A 298 -0.50 14.92 -20.19
N TYR A 299 0.05 15.19 -19.00
CA TYR A 299 0.17 14.29 -17.87
C TYR A 299 -0.94 14.58 -16.86
N GLY A 300 -2.19 14.43 -17.28
CA GLY A 300 -3.36 14.92 -16.57
C GLY A 300 -4.09 13.90 -15.70
N PHE A 301 -3.68 12.62 -15.69
CA PHE A 301 -4.40 11.56 -14.97
C PHE A 301 -3.73 11.23 -13.63
N GLY A 302 -4.24 11.84 -12.56
CA GLY A 302 -3.81 11.59 -11.19
C GLY A 302 -4.34 10.26 -10.66
N VAL A 303 -3.48 9.46 -10.05
CA VAL A 303 -3.86 8.18 -9.43
C VAL A 303 -4.47 8.40 -8.05
N ILE A 304 -5.48 7.60 -7.70
CA ILE A 304 -6.23 7.74 -6.44
C ILE A 304 -6.12 6.50 -5.55
N LEU A 305 -5.13 5.65 -5.81
CA LEU A 305 -4.93 4.38 -5.10
C LEU A 305 -6.20 3.51 -5.10
N ASN A 306 -6.71 3.26 -6.31
CA ASN A 306 -7.77 2.28 -6.56
C ASN A 306 -7.40 1.53 -7.83
N TYR A 307 -6.95 0.29 -7.63
CA TYR A 307 -6.41 -0.55 -8.69
C TYR A 307 -7.16 -1.88 -8.76
N VAL A 308 -7.18 -2.48 -9.95
CA VAL A 308 -7.56 -3.88 -10.15
C VAL A 308 -6.35 -4.62 -10.73
N PHE A 309 -6.05 -5.78 -10.19
CA PHE A 309 -4.98 -6.64 -10.69
C PHE A 309 -5.50 -8.05 -10.96
N SER A 310 -5.01 -8.69 -12.00
CA SER A 310 -5.11 -10.13 -12.18
C SER A 310 -4.29 -10.83 -11.09
N GLU A 311 -4.90 -11.77 -10.38
CA GLU A 311 -4.23 -12.58 -9.36
C GLU A 311 -3.02 -13.32 -9.95
N LYS A 312 -3.21 -13.94 -11.10
CA LYS A 312 -2.15 -14.62 -11.83
C LYS A 312 -0.93 -13.72 -12.08
N ARG A 313 -1.18 -12.44 -12.49
CA ARG A 313 -0.10 -11.50 -12.73
C ARG A 313 0.62 -11.10 -11.45
N LEU A 314 -0.11 -10.98 -10.35
CA LEU A 314 0.49 -10.71 -9.03
C LEU A 314 1.39 -11.85 -8.57
N GLU A 315 0.97 -13.11 -8.78
CA GLU A 315 1.82 -14.27 -8.47
C GLU A 315 3.10 -14.29 -9.32
N GLU A 316 3.01 -14.02 -10.62
CA GLU A 316 4.17 -13.97 -11.51
C GLU A 316 5.22 -12.91 -11.12
N ILE A 317 4.79 -11.81 -10.50
CA ILE A 317 5.69 -10.73 -10.05
C ILE A 317 6.04 -10.82 -8.56
N ALA A 318 5.38 -11.68 -7.79
CA ALA A 318 5.63 -11.80 -6.34
C ALA A 318 7.07 -12.20 -6.02
N ASP A 319 7.67 -13.05 -6.88
CA ASP A 319 9.07 -13.49 -6.76
C ASP A 319 10.06 -12.49 -7.39
N ALA A 320 9.57 -11.46 -8.07
CA ALA A 320 10.42 -10.43 -8.63
C ALA A 320 10.83 -9.44 -7.52
N HIS A 321 12.14 -9.23 -7.38
CA HIS A 321 12.63 -8.17 -6.51
C HIS A 321 12.13 -6.83 -7.04
N MET A 322 11.11 -6.27 -6.39
CA MET A 322 10.65 -4.93 -6.74
C MET A 322 11.67 -3.89 -6.29
N PRO A 323 11.94 -2.86 -7.12
CA PRO A 323 12.82 -1.79 -6.72
C PRO A 323 12.26 -1.07 -5.48
N ILE A 324 13.13 -0.77 -4.53
CA ILE A 324 12.76 -0.12 -3.28
C ILE A 324 12.82 1.39 -3.45
N HIS A 325 11.72 2.07 -3.12
CA HIS A 325 11.70 3.51 -2.93
C HIS A 325 12.10 3.85 -1.49
N VAL A 326 13.34 4.28 -1.30
CA VAL A 326 13.80 4.77 0.00
C VAL A 326 13.46 6.24 0.16
N VAL A 327 12.90 6.59 1.31
CA VAL A 327 12.55 7.97 1.64
C VAL A 327 13.38 8.43 2.83
N GLU A 328 14.07 9.56 2.67
CA GLU A 328 14.76 10.20 3.79
C GLU A 328 13.78 10.73 4.81
N LYS A 329 13.96 10.36 6.08
CA LYS A 329 13.10 10.75 7.21
C LYS A 329 13.91 11.10 8.44
N LYS A 330 13.25 11.82 9.36
CA LYS A 330 13.69 11.97 10.75
C LYS A 330 13.34 10.70 11.50
N ILE A 331 14.33 9.87 11.77
CA ILE A 331 14.14 8.57 12.41
C ILE A 331 14.70 8.67 13.83
N PRO A 332 13.84 8.63 14.87
CA PRO A 332 14.32 8.50 16.24
C PRO A 332 15.04 7.16 16.42
N TYR A 333 16.17 7.18 17.11
CA TYR A 333 16.96 5.98 17.33
C TYR A 333 17.70 6.04 18.67
N MET A 334 18.11 4.90 19.15
CA MET A 334 18.99 4.77 20.31
C MET A 334 20.45 4.79 19.84
N ASP A 335 21.24 5.71 20.35
CA ASP A 335 22.66 5.82 20.03
C ASP A 335 23.51 4.76 20.76
N GLU A 336 24.80 4.74 20.47
CA GLU A 336 25.77 3.83 21.10
C GLU A 336 25.90 4.03 22.61
N SER A 337 25.55 5.22 23.14
CA SER A 337 25.50 5.44 24.59
C SER A 337 24.26 4.82 25.26
N GLY A 338 23.24 4.45 24.48
CA GLY A 338 21.93 3.99 24.94
C GLY A 338 20.93 5.12 25.16
N SER A 339 21.21 6.30 24.63
CA SER A 339 20.34 7.49 24.72
C SER A 339 19.42 7.57 23.50
N LEU A 340 18.15 7.95 23.73
CA LEU A 340 17.20 8.18 22.63
C LEU A 340 17.51 9.50 21.94
N VAL A 341 17.89 9.46 20.68
CA VAL A 341 18.12 10.61 19.82
C VAL A 341 16.87 10.89 19.00
N LYS A 342 16.40 12.14 19.02
CA LYS A 342 15.33 12.64 18.17
C LYS A 342 15.92 13.66 17.20
N PRO A 343 16.14 13.33 15.93
CA PRO A 343 16.82 14.21 14.99
C PRO A 343 15.94 15.39 14.55
N ASP A 344 16.57 16.54 14.35
CA ASP A 344 15.90 17.76 13.86
C ASP A 344 15.84 17.83 12.32
N ALA A 345 16.63 17.02 11.64
CA ALA A 345 16.68 16.88 10.18
C ALA A 345 16.59 15.40 9.77
N PRO A 346 16.28 15.08 8.50
CA PRO A 346 16.40 13.71 7.99
C PRO A 346 17.80 13.15 8.26
N ASN A 347 17.85 11.94 8.79
CA ASN A 347 19.08 11.30 9.26
C ASN A 347 19.28 9.88 8.71
N GLY A 348 18.36 9.41 7.89
CA GLY A 348 18.47 8.09 7.32
C GLY A 348 17.28 7.71 6.46
N TYR A 349 17.26 6.46 6.07
CA TYR A 349 16.31 5.85 5.16
C TYR A 349 15.27 5.02 5.89
N LYS A 350 14.07 5.07 5.31
CA LYS A 350 12.89 4.41 5.84
C LYS A 350 12.04 3.88 4.68
#